data_fabdf0993f57a5f84c2da70e522ccac1
#
_entry.id   fabdf0993f57a5f84c2da70e522ccac1
#
_cell.length_a   1.000
_cell.length_b   1.000
_cell.length_c   1.000
_cell.angle_alpha   90.00
_cell.angle_beta   90.00
_cell.angle_gamma   90.00
#
_symmetry.space_group_name_H-M   'P 1'
#
loop_
_entity.id
_entity.type
_entity.pdbx_description
1 polymer ?
#
loop_
_entity_poly.entity_id
_entity_poly.type
_entity_poly.pdbx_seq_one_letter_code
_entity_poly.pdbx_strand_id
1 'polypeptide(L)'
;MAFRTEEKEIKCAVCGEVSAQTVVAEFAPDTSVPDLDMRPNEEHRSYLKYWVSECPHCGYCNASIDIPVRFTKEFLESDKYKNVGGSGLAEKFMKMSLVCEKNKVYEEALKACLYAAWYYDDENDGEKAAECRRAALKIFDLHKQEFADKPDYVLLAADLMRRSGDHERVIREYKGRLFPSRLIMALAAFEAELAEKGDSSCHKADEAKGVALK
;
A
#
# COMPACT_ATOMS: atom_id res chain seq x y z
N MET A 1 15.18 -18.29 8.35
CA MET A 1 14.95 -17.50 7.13
C MET A 1 13.47 -17.31 6.99
N ALA A 2 12.99 -16.08 6.90
CA ALA A 2 11.55 -15.79 6.81
C ALA A 2 10.93 -16.16 5.47
N PHE A 3 11.71 -16.30 4.40
CA PHE A 3 11.22 -16.58 3.06
C PHE A 3 12.25 -17.31 2.19
N ARG A 4 11.76 -17.98 1.16
CA ARG A 4 12.56 -18.60 0.08
C ARG A 4 12.14 -18.02 -1.25
N THR A 5 13.10 -17.69 -2.09
CA THR A 5 12.87 -17.21 -3.46
C THR A 5 13.27 -18.27 -4.49
N GLU A 6 12.68 -18.17 -5.67
CA GLU A 6 13.04 -18.94 -6.84
C GLU A 6 13.00 -18.07 -8.11
N GLU A 7 13.80 -18.44 -9.11
CA GLU A 7 13.76 -17.81 -10.44
C GLU A 7 12.72 -18.52 -11.29
N LYS A 8 11.86 -17.72 -11.95
CA LYS A 8 10.86 -18.21 -12.92
C LYS A 8 10.94 -17.42 -14.22
N GLU A 9 10.90 -18.15 -15.33
CA GLU A 9 10.69 -17.57 -16.65
C GLU A 9 9.21 -17.17 -16.79
N ILE A 10 8.94 -15.85 -16.84
CA ILE A 10 7.59 -15.32 -16.90
C ILE A 10 7.39 -14.52 -18.18
N LYS A 11 6.31 -14.83 -18.91
CA LYS A 11 5.92 -14.11 -20.12
C LYS A 11 5.14 -12.84 -19.76
N CYS A 12 5.62 -11.70 -20.20
CA CYS A 12 4.96 -10.42 -19.97
C CYS A 12 3.61 -10.33 -20.69
N ALA A 13 2.55 -9.97 -19.94
CA ALA A 13 1.20 -9.83 -20.49
C ALA A 13 1.04 -8.65 -21.47
N VAL A 14 1.98 -7.67 -21.46
CA VAL A 14 1.90 -6.48 -22.32
C VAL A 14 2.71 -6.64 -23.60
N CYS A 15 4.00 -7.01 -23.52
CA CYS A 15 4.86 -7.11 -24.69
C CYS A 15 5.05 -8.53 -25.23
N GLY A 16 4.67 -9.55 -24.46
CA GLY A 16 4.80 -10.95 -24.87
C GLY A 16 6.21 -11.54 -24.71
N GLU A 17 7.21 -10.74 -24.33
CA GLU A 17 8.57 -11.19 -24.09
C GLU A 17 8.67 -11.99 -22.78
N VAL A 18 9.58 -12.97 -22.75
CA VAL A 18 9.86 -13.79 -21.59
C VAL A 18 11.10 -13.27 -20.88
N SER A 19 11.05 -13.20 -19.54
CA SER A 19 12.19 -12.82 -18.72
C SER A 19 12.22 -13.59 -17.41
N ALA A 20 13.44 -13.79 -16.87
CA ALA A 20 13.62 -14.35 -15.54
C ALA A 20 13.12 -13.34 -14.49
N GLN A 21 12.28 -13.79 -13.58
CA GLN A 21 11.75 -13.02 -12.46
C GLN A 21 12.00 -13.78 -11.16
N THR A 22 12.50 -13.07 -10.15
CA THR A 22 12.64 -13.65 -8.81
C THR A 22 11.30 -13.55 -8.08
N VAL A 23 10.74 -14.67 -7.66
CA VAL A 23 9.47 -14.72 -6.94
C VAL A 23 9.64 -15.35 -5.56
N VAL A 24 8.77 -14.97 -4.62
CA VAL A 24 8.72 -15.63 -3.31
C VAL A 24 7.97 -16.94 -3.45
N ALA A 25 8.67 -18.07 -3.20
CA ALA A 25 8.12 -19.41 -3.26
C ALA A 25 7.50 -19.85 -1.94
N GLU A 26 8.10 -19.43 -0.82
CA GLU A 26 7.64 -19.75 0.54
C GLU A 26 7.93 -18.56 1.46
N PHE A 27 7.02 -18.29 2.39
CA PHE A 27 7.23 -17.31 3.47
C PHE A 27 6.61 -17.81 4.76
N ALA A 28 7.22 -17.45 5.88
CA ALA A 28 6.63 -17.70 7.19
C ALA A 28 5.52 -16.66 7.46
N PRO A 29 4.40 -17.04 8.11
CA PRO A 29 3.39 -16.07 8.51
C PRO A 29 3.96 -15.03 9.45
N ASP A 30 3.58 -13.75 9.27
CA ASP A 30 3.84 -12.71 10.26
C ASP A 30 2.89 -12.92 11.44
N THR A 31 3.45 -13.18 12.62
CA THR A 31 2.69 -13.32 13.88
C THR A 31 2.89 -12.12 14.80
N SER A 32 3.58 -11.09 14.32
CA SER A 32 3.77 -9.86 15.09
C SER A 32 2.50 -9.00 15.08
N VAL A 33 2.41 -8.10 16.05
CA VAL A 33 1.37 -7.08 16.03
C VAL A 33 1.69 -6.10 14.90
N PRO A 34 0.78 -5.91 13.94
CA PRO A 34 1.00 -4.98 12.83
C PRO A 34 0.93 -3.52 13.30
N ASP A 35 1.49 -2.64 12.52
CA ASP A 35 1.23 -1.21 12.63
C ASP A 35 -0.23 -0.89 12.25
N LEU A 36 -0.72 0.30 12.56
CA LEU A 36 -2.11 0.71 12.27
C LEU A 36 -2.43 0.71 10.76
N ASP A 37 -1.42 0.92 9.91
CA ASP A 37 -1.53 0.81 8.45
C ASP A 37 -1.26 -0.61 7.93
N MET A 38 -1.27 -1.62 8.81
CA MET A 38 -0.98 -3.02 8.51
C MET A 38 0.46 -3.28 8.03
N ARG A 39 1.39 -2.34 8.25
CA ARG A 39 2.81 -2.53 7.93
C ARG A 39 3.37 -3.70 8.72
N PRO A 40 3.96 -4.70 8.04
CA PRO A 40 4.51 -5.86 8.72
C PRO A 40 5.83 -5.53 9.42
N ASN A 41 6.32 -6.46 10.24
CA ASN A 41 7.61 -6.33 10.90
C ASN A 41 8.77 -6.24 9.89
N GLU A 42 9.97 -5.85 10.35
CA GLU A 42 11.15 -5.63 9.52
C GLU A 42 11.55 -6.89 8.72
N GLU A 43 11.47 -8.08 9.34
CA GLU A 43 11.82 -9.33 8.67
C GLU A 43 10.92 -9.56 7.45
N HIS A 44 9.61 -9.32 7.59
CA HIS A 44 8.64 -9.45 6.48
C HIS A 44 8.79 -8.33 5.46
N ARG A 45 9.17 -7.12 5.86
CA ARG A 45 9.46 -6.02 4.90
C ARG A 45 10.69 -6.29 4.05
N SER A 46 11.62 -7.14 4.50
CA SER A 46 12.83 -7.47 3.75
C SER A 46 12.56 -8.08 2.37
N TYR A 47 11.38 -8.67 2.16
CA TYR A 47 10.96 -9.21 0.86
C TYR A 47 9.93 -8.36 0.12
N LEU A 48 9.63 -7.16 0.59
CA LEU A 48 8.75 -6.19 -0.10
C LEU A 48 9.16 -5.96 -1.56
N LYS A 49 10.46 -6.00 -1.85
CA LYS A 49 11.03 -5.87 -3.20
C LYS A 49 10.55 -6.94 -4.20
N TYR A 50 10.02 -8.07 -3.71
CA TYR A 50 9.48 -9.13 -4.55
C TYR A 50 7.94 -9.04 -4.71
N TRP A 51 7.29 -8.04 -4.10
CA TRP A 51 5.86 -7.82 -4.25
C TRP A 51 5.50 -7.04 -5.52
N VAL A 52 6.50 -6.56 -6.23
CA VAL A 52 6.36 -5.94 -7.53
C VAL A 52 7.43 -6.45 -8.48
N SER A 53 6.99 -6.92 -9.64
CA SER A 53 7.85 -7.32 -10.76
C SER A 53 7.82 -6.26 -11.85
N GLU A 54 8.95 -6.05 -12.52
CA GLU A 54 9.07 -5.15 -13.67
C GLU A 54 9.54 -5.94 -14.88
N CYS A 55 8.86 -5.81 -16.01
CA CYS A 55 9.30 -6.36 -17.27
C CYS A 55 10.51 -5.57 -17.80
N PRO A 56 11.69 -6.19 -18.00
CA PRO A 56 12.87 -5.48 -18.46
C PRO A 56 12.76 -4.98 -19.91
N HIS A 57 11.80 -5.48 -20.69
CA HIS A 57 11.62 -5.14 -22.10
C HIS A 57 10.69 -3.95 -22.33
N CYS A 58 9.63 -3.79 -21.50
CA CYS A 58 8.64 -2.74 -21.70
C CYS A 58 8.37 -1.86 -20.48
N GLY A 59 8.99 -2.15 -19.32
CA GLY A 59 8.80 -1.41 -18.07
C GLY A 59 7.43 -1.63 -17.40
N TYR A 60 6.66 -2.64 -17.81
CA TYR A 60 5.40 -2.98 -17.15
C TYR A 60 5.66 -3.44 -15.72
N CYS A 61 5.05 -2.79 -14.75
CA CYS A 61 5.14 -3.11 -13.31
C CYS A 61 3.81 -3.61 -12.78
N ASN A 62 3.82 -4.79 -12.14
CA ASN A 62 2.68 -5.35 -11.40
C ASN A 62 3.19 -6.37 -10.37
N ALA A 63 2.31 -6.93 -9.54
CA ALA A 63 2.66 -8.03 -8.62
C ALA A 63 3.31 -9.22 -9.35
N SER A 64 2.89 -9.48 -10.60
CA SER A 64 3.59 -10.34 -11.56
C SER A 64 3.39 -9.78 -12.97
N ILE A 65 4.39 -9.93 -13.84
CA ILE A 65 4.36 -9.38 -15.20
C ILE A 65 3.42 -10.14 -16.16
N ASP A 66 2.92 -11.30 -15.76
CA ASP A 66 1.94 -12.08 -16.52
C ASP A 66 0.47 -11.73 -16.22
N ILE A 67 0.23 -10.83 -15.25
CA ILE A 67 -1.12 -10.37 -14.93
C ILE A 67 -1.70 -9.62 -16.12
N PRO A 68 -2.86 -10.08 -16.67
CA PRO A 68 -3.47 -9.47 -17.83
C PRO A 68 -3.89 -8.01 -17.60
N VAL A 69 -3.79 -7.21 -18.63
CA VAL A 69 -4.17 -5.78 -18.59
C VAL A 69 -5.28 -5.46 -19.59
N ARG A 70 -6.02 -4.38 -19.33
CA ARG A 70 -7.09 -3.85 -20.21
C ARG A 70 -6.67 -2.60 -20.97
N PHE A 71 -5.37 -2.41 -21.14
CA PHE A 71 -4.79 -1.29 -21.86
C PHE A 71 -3.71 -1.77 -22.84
N THR A 72 -3.32 -0.92 -23.75
CA THR A 72 -2.29 -1.20 -24.74
C THR A 72 -0.92 -0.66 -24.29
N LYS A 73 0.13 -1.02 -25.00
CA LYS A 73 1.52 -0.63 -24.68
C LYS A 73 1.72 0.89 -24.60
N GLU A 74 0.92 1.66 -25.37
CA GLU A 74 0.98 3.13 -25.39
C GLU A 74 0.75 3.75 -24.01
N PHE A 75 0.01 3.07 -23.12
CA PHE A 75 -0.13 3.54 -21.74
C PHE A 75 1.21 3.57 -20.99
N LEU A 76 2.05 2.56 -21.19
CA LEU A 76 3.39 2.51 -20.58
C LEU A 76 4.35 3.56 -21.18
N GLU A 77 4.06 4.04 -22.39
CA GLU A 77 4.83 5.07 -23.07
C GLU A 77 4.39 6.50 -22.69
N SER A 78 3.26 6.63 -21.99
CA SER A 78 2.72 7.92 -21.56
C SER A 78 3.60 8.63 -20.54
N ASP A 79 3.61 9.96 -20.57
CA ASP A 79 4.32 10.79 -19.59
C ASP A 79 3.86 10.50 -18.16
N LYS A 80 2.55 10.23 -17.97
CA LYS A 80 2.00 9.85 -16.66
C LYS A 80 2.67 8.62 -16.07
N TYR A 81 2.94 7.60 -16.89
CA TYR A 81 3.56 6.36 -16.44
C TYR A 81 5.08 6.50 -16.27
N LYS A 82 5.75 7.12 -17.24
CA LYS A 82 7.21 7.30 -17.22
C LYS A 82 7.69 8.23 -16.10
N ASN A 83 6.90 9.26 -15.79
CA ASN A 83 7.23 10.29 -14.81
C ASN A 83 6.36 10.18 -13.55
N VAL A 84 6.07 8.95 -13.11
CA VAL A 84 5.16 8.70 -11.98
C VAL A 84 5.66 9.28 -10.65
N GLY A 85 6.93 9.64 -10.58
CA GLY A 85 7.60 10.07 -9.36
C GLY A 85 8.10 8.89 -8.53
N GLY A 86 8.99 9.19 -7.59
CA GLY A 86 9.66 8.18 -6.78
C GLY A 86 11.01 7.76 -7.34
N SER A 87 11.64 6.84 -6.65
CA SER A 87 12.92 6.24 -7.05
C SER A 87 13.00 4.79 -6.59
N GLY A 88 13.77 3.98 -7.30
CA GLY A 88 14.04 2.60 -6.91
C GLY A 88 12.76 1.75 -6.77
N LEU A 89 12.57 1.12 -5.61
CA LEU A 89 11.43 0.24 -5.35
C LEU A 89 10.09 1.02 -5.28
N ALA A 90 10.11 2.23 -4.71
CA ALA A 90 8.91 3.05 -4.62
C ALA A 90 8.37 3.44 -6.00
N GLU A 91 9.23 3.76 -6.97
CA GLU A 91 8.82 4.04 -8.35
C GLU A 91 8.07 2.85 -8.97
N LYS A 92 8.58 1.61 -8.76
CA LYS A 92 7.91 0.40 -9.25
C LYS A 92 6.52 0.23 -8.65
N PHE A 93 6.36 0.46 -7.36
CA PHE A 93 5.04 0.43 -6.72
C PHE A 93 4.12 1.53 -7.22
N MET A 94 4.60 2.74 -7.44
CA MET A 94 3.79 3.82 -8.00
C MET A 94 3.37 3.51 -9.45
N LYS A 95 4.24 2.89 -10.26
CA LYS A 95 3.89 2.36 -11.59
C LYS A 95 2.83 1.26 -11.50
N MET A 96 2.98 0.31 -10.57
CA MET A 96 1.99 -0.72 -10.29
C MET A 96 0.64 -0.11 -9.90
N SER A 97 0.62 0.92 -9.06
CA SER A 97 -0.60 1.63 -8.69
C SER A 97 -1.33 2.19 -9.91
N LEU A 98 -0.62 2.86 -10.83
CA LEU A 98 -1.20 3.37 -12.07
C LEU A 98 -1.78 2.26 -12.97
N VAL A 99 -1.08 1.12 -13.05
CA VAL A 99 -1.56 -0.07 -13.78
C VAL A 99 -2.84 -0.60 -13.15
N CYS A 100 -2.87 -0.78 -11.85
CA CYS A 100 -4.03 -1.28 -11.11
C CYS A 100 -5.23 -0.32 -11.23
N GLU A 101 -5.01 0.99 -11.11
CA GLU A 101 -6.04 2.03 -11.30
C GLU A 101 -6.62 1.96 -12.73
N LYS A 102 -5.76 1.84 -13.75
CA LYS A 102 -6.18 1.71 -15.15
C LYS A 102 -6.98 0.45 -15.41
N ASN A 103 -6.67 -0.63 -14.70
CA ASN A 103 -7.40 -1.90 -14.74
C ASN A 103 -8.67 -1.91 -13.85
N LYS A 104 -8.94 -0.83 -13.10
CA LYS A 104 -10.04 -0.72 -12.13
C LYS A 104 -9.92 -1.71 -10.95
N VAL A 105 -8.70 -2.01 -10.52
CA VAL A 105 -8.38 -2.82 -9.34
C VAL A 105 -7.91 -1.87 -8.24
N TYR A 106 -8.86 -1.13 -7.66
CA TYR A 106 -8.56 0.04 -6.81
C TYR A 106 -7.93 -0.33 -5.48
N GLU A 107 -8.26 -1.48 -4.92
CA GLU A 107 -7.61 -1.98 -3.69
C GLU A 107 -6.12 -2.19 -3.89
N GLU A 108 -5.72 -2.86 -4.96
CA GLU A 108 -4.32 -3.10 -5.27
C GLU A 108 -3.60 -1.80 -5.67
N ALA A 109 -4.31 -0.87 -6.31
CA ALA A 109 -3.78 0.46 -6.61
C ALA A 109 -3.45 1.23 -5.32
N LEU A 110 -4.37 1.23 -4.34
CA LEU A 110 -4.18 1.85 -3.03
C LEU A 110 -3.03 1.20 -2.27
N LYS A 111 -3.01 -0.14 -2.19
CA LYS A 111 -1.95 -0.90 -1.52
C LYS A 111 -0.57 -0.62 -2.13
N ALA A 112 -0.48 -0.52 -3.44
CA ALA A 112 0.80 -0.22 -4.10
C ALA A 112 1.34 1.16 -3.67
N CYS A 113 0.50 2.20 -3.55
CA CYS A 113 0.90 3.48 -2.98
C CYS A 113 1.35 3.35 -1.51
N LEU A 114 0.65 2.52 -0.72
CA LEU A 114 1.01 2.26 0.67
C LEU A 114 2.37 1.55 0.78
N TYR A 115 2.66 0.56 -0.08
CA TYR A 115 3.95 -0.12 -0.13
C TYR A 115 5.10 0.83 -0.49
N ALA A 116 4.85 1.78 -1.39
CA ALA A 116 5.80 2.86 -1.67
C ALA A 116 6.03 3.75 -0.43
N ALA A 117 4.99 4.04 0.36
CA ALA A 117 5.12 4.79 1.61
C ALA A 117 5.96 4.01 2.65
N TRP A 118 5.73 2.70 2.81
CA TRP A 118 6.54 1.87 3.73
C TRP A 118 8.02 1.84 3.33
N TYR A 119 8.31 1.77 2.03
CA TYR A 119 9.69 1.87 1.54
C TYR A 119 10.34 3.18 1.97
N TYR A 120 9.66 4.32 1.81
CA TYR A 120 10.19 5.62 2.22
C TYR A 120 10.27 5.78 3.75
N ASP A 121 9.37 5.16 4.52
CA ASP A 121 9.50 5.08 5.97
C ASP A 121 10.80 4.37 6.38
N ASP A 122 11.15 3.25 5.70
CA ASP A 122 12.39 2.52 5.95
C ASP A 122 13.64 3.31 5.54
N GLU A 123 13.53 4.16 4.51
CA GLU A 123 14.58 5.08 4.07
C GLU A 123 14.65 6.38 4.91
N ASN A 124 13.76 6.53 5.92
CA ASN A 124 13.62 7.73 6.73
C ASN A 124 13.27 8.99 5.93
N ASP A 125 12.61 8.88 4.79
CA ASP A 125 12.09 9.97 3.97
C ASP A 125 10.59 10.18 4.22
N GLY A 126 10.28 10.80 5.37
CA GLY A 126 8.89 11.01 5.81
C GLY A 126 8.06 11.90 4.87
N GLU A 127 8.70 12.81 4.14
CA GLU A 127 8.00 13.67 3.17
C GLU A 127 7.48 12.86 1.98
N LYS A 128 8.34 12.04 1.37
CA LYS A 128 7.92 11.14 0.28
C LYS A 128 6.97 10.04 0.75
N ALA A 129 7.14 9.53 1.96
CA ALA A 129 6.19 8.60 2.56
C ALA A 129 4.79 9.23 2.67
N ALA A 130 4.70 10.49 3.14
CA ALA A 130 3.44 11.23 3.21
C ALA A 130 2.85 11.51 1.81
N GLU A 131 3.67 11.81 0.79
CA GLU A 131 3.21 11.95 -0.59
C GLU A 131 2.58 10.66 -1.12
N CYS A 132 3.21 9.51 -0.89
CA CYS A 132 2.65 8.21 -1.29
C CYS A 132 1.33 7.93 -0.56
N ARG A 133 1.21 8.27 0.74
CA ARG A 133 -0.05 8.17 1.49
C ARG A 133 -1.14 9.07 0.93
N ARG A 134 -0.81 10.30 0.54
CA ARG A 134 -1.76 11.19 -0.15
C ARG A 134 -2.22 10.63 -1.49
N ALA A 135 -1.34 9.95 -2.24
CA ALA A 135 -1.73 9.26 -3.47
C ALA A 135 -2.71 8.10 -3.19
N ALA A 136 -2.47 7.29 -2.15
CA ALA A 136 -3.39 6.25 -1.70
C ALA A 136 -4.76 6.82 -1.29
N LEU A 137 -4.77 7.91 -0.53
CA LEU A 137 -6.01 8.63 -0.13
C LEU A 137 -6.79 9.14 -1.33
N LYS A 138 -6.11 9.66 -2.35
CA LYS A 138 -6.77 10.11 -3.57
C LYS A 138 -7.51 8.96 -4.27
N ILE A 139 -6.92 7.77 -4.32
CA ILE A 139 -7.60 6.58 -4.87
C ILE A 139 -8.81 6.22 -4.02
N PHE A 140 -8.66 6.19 -2.69
CA PHE A 140 -9.76 5.94 -1.75
C PHE A 140 -10.91 6.93 -1.95
N ASP A 141 -10.62 8.22 -2.02
CA ASP A 141 -11.62 9.29 -2.15
C ASP A 141 -12.35 9.26 -3.48
N LEU A 142 -11.66 8.99 -4.58
CA LEU A 142 -12.26 8.90 -5.91
C LEU A 142 -13.14 7.65 -6.08
N HIS A 143 -12.87 6.59 -5.31
CA HIS A 143 -13.53 5.30 -5.44
C HIS A 143 -14.18 4.84 -4.12
N LYS A 144 -14.69 5.77 -3.31
CA LYS A 144 -15.29 5.49 -1.98
C LYS A 144 -16.30 4.35 -1.98
N GLN A 145 -17.06 4.19 -3.06
CA GLN A 145 -18.06 3.13 -3.17
C GLN A 145 -17.45 1.72 -3.17
N GLU A 146 -16.25 1.57 -3.73
CA GLU A 146 -15.51 0.28 -3.75
C GLU A 146 -15.00 -0.13 -2.36
N PHE A 147 -14.91 0.83 -1.43
CA PHE A 147 -14.41 0.64 -0.07
C PHE A 147 -15.49 0.73 1.01
N ALA A 148 -16.74 1.09 0.63
CA ALA A 148 -17.80 1.40 1.59
C ALA A 148 -18.12 0.23 2.54
N ASP A 149 -18.11 -1.00 2.03
CA ASP A 149 -18.40 -2.23 2.80
C ASP A 149 -17.14 -2.90 3.35
N LYS A 150 -15.99 -2.20 3.33
CA LYS A 150 -14.69 -2.69 3.76
C LYS A 150 -14.16 -1.86 4.93
N PRO A 151 -14.58 -2.16 6.15
CA PRO A 151 -14.23 -1.36 7.32
C PRO A 151 -12.72 -1.26 7.57
N ASP A 152 -11.93 -2.26 7.13
CA ASP A 152 -10.47 -2.23 7.22
C ASP A 152 -9.86 -1.13 6.36
N TYR A 153 -10.38 -0.91 5.14
CA TYR A 153 -9.94 0.19 4.28
C TYR A 153 -10.40 1.54 4.79
N VAL A 154 -11.59 1.59 5.41
CA VAL A 154 -12.07 2.81 6.05
C VAL A 154 -11.17 3.19 7.23
N LEU A 155 -10.72 2.20 8.02
CA LEU A 155 -9.76 2.42 9.10
C LEU A 155 -8.38 2.80 8.55
N LEU A 156 -7.89 2.09 7.54
CA LEU A 156 -6.63 2.42 6.87
C LEU A 156 -6.61 3.86 6.36
N ALA A 157 -7.74 4.36 5.85
CA ALA A 157 -7.83 5.75 5.40
C ALA A 157 -7.61 6.76 6.56
N ALA A 158 -7.99 6.43 7.81
CA ALA A 158 -7.69 7.27 8.98
C ALA A 158 -6.18 7.36 9.22
N ASP A 159 -5.46 6.24 9.20
CA ASP A 159 -3.99 6.23 9.33
C ASP A 159 -3.32 7.00 8.19
N LEU A 160 -3.74 6.77 6.94
CA LEU A 160 -3.20 7.49 5.77
C LEU A 160 -3.37 9.01 5.91
N MET A 161 -4.54 9.49 6.39
CA MET A 161 -4.79 10.90 6.66
C MET A 161 -3.87 11.42 7.76
N ARG A 162 -3.83 10.74 8.91
CA ARG A 162 -3.03 11.15 10.06
C ARG A 162 -1.54 11.21 9.72
N ARG A 163 -0.99 10.15 9.13
CA ARG A 163 0.43 10.06 8.77
C ARG A 163 0.82 10.96 7.58
N SER A 164 -0.14 11.47 6.82
CA SER A 164 0.10 12.51 5.81
C SER A 164 -0.17 13.94 6.31
N GLY A 165 -0.51 14.10 7.60
CA GLY A 165 -0.69 15.40 8.27
C GLY A 165 -2.10 15.98 8.21
N ASP A 166 -3.09 15.26 7.68
CA ASP A 166 -4.51 15.73 7.61
C ASP A 166 -5.27 15.37 8.89
N HIS A 167 -4.75 15.83 10.04
CA HIS A 167 -5.30 15.54 11.37
C HIS A 167 -6.73 16.05 11.54
N GLU A 168 -7.05 17.23 11.01
CA GLU A 168 -8.40 17.80 11.11
C GLU A 168 -9.44 16.90 10.44
N ARG A 169 -9.08 16.30 9.33
CA ARG A 169 -9.97 15.38 8.62
C ARG A 169 -10.20 14.10 9.42
N VAL A 170 -9.15 13.53 10.04
CA VAL A 170 -9.29 12.36 10.93
C VAL A 170 -10.24 12.67 12.07
N ILE A 171 -10.04 13.78 12.79
CA ILE A 171 -10.91 14.19 13.90
C ILE A 171 -12.36 14.32 13.43
N ARG A 172 -12.59 15.01 12.33
CA ARG A 172 -13.94 15.25 11.78
C ARG A 172 -14.64 13.96 11.35
N GLU A 173 -13.95 13.03 10.74
CA GLU A 173 -14.55 11.85 10.09
C GLU A 173 -14.57 10.61 11.00
N TYR A 174 -13.71 10.52 12.02
CA TYR A 174 -13.53 9.31 12.84
C TYR A 174 -13.82 9.50 14.33
N LYS A 175 -13.72 10.70 14.90
CA LYS A 175 -14.02 10.94 16.32
C LYS A 175 -15.48 10.62 16.61
N GLY A 176 -15.70 9.62 17.48
CA GLY A 176 -17.04 9.18 17.85
C GLY A 176 -17.80 8.39 16.77
N ARG A 177 -17.15 8.05 15.66
CA ARG A 177 -17.77 7.23 14.61
C ARG A 177 -18.02 5.81 15.12
N LEU A 178 -19.22 5.31 14.83
CA LEU A 178 -19.60 3.93 15.18
C LEU A 178 -19.24 2.97 14.04
N PHE A 179 -18.74 1.81 14.43
CA PHE A 179 -18.44 0.69 13.52
C PHE A 179 -19.08 -0.59 14.07
N PRO A 180 -19.44 -1.56 13.21
CA PRO A 180 -19.99 -2.84 13.67
C PRO A 180 -19.02 -3.64 14.54
N SER A 181 -17.72 -3.51 14.32
CA SER A 181 -16.66 -4.17 15.08
C SER A 181 -16.16 -3.29 16.22
N ARG A 182 -16.14 -3.86 17.45
CA ARG A 182 -15.53 -3.18 18.62
C ARG A 182 -14.05 -2.91 18.44
N LEU A 183 -13.35 -3.83 17.76
CA LEU A 183 -11.92 -3.66 17.44
C LEU A 183 -11.72 -2.43 16.54
N ILE A 184 -12.46 -2.34 15.44
CA ILE A 184 -12.34 -1.22 14.50
C ILE A 184 -12.75 0.10 15.18
N MET A 185 -13.77 0.09 16.06
CA MET A 185 -14.12 1.29 16.84
C MET A 185 -12.96 1.75 17.74
N ALA A 186 -12.31 0.81 18.44
CA ALA A 186 -11.19 1.13 19.31
C ALA A 186 -9.98 1.70 18.53
N LEU A 187 -9.66 1.09 17.40
CA LEU A 187 -8.58 1.56 16.52
C LEU A 187 -8.91 2.93 15.90
N ALA A 188 -10.15 3.15 15.43
CA ALA A 188 -10.58 4.44 14.90
C ALA A 188 -10.58 5.55 15.96
N ALA A 189 -10.96 5.23 17.21
CA ALA A 189 -10.86 6.16 18.32
C ALA A 189 -9.40 6.51 18.64
N PHE A 190 -8.49 5.54 18.56
CA PHE A 190 -7.06 5.75 18.77
C PHE A 190 -6.46 6.63 17.68
N GLU A 191 -6.82 6.41 16.41
CA GLU A 191 -6.43 7.29 15.31
C GLU A 191 -6.87 8.76 15.55
N ALA A 192 -8.10 8.95 16.04
CA ALA A 192 -8.59 10.28 16.37
C ALA A 192 -7.85 10.90 17.58
N GLU A 193 -7.52 10.11 18.62
CA GLU A 193 -6.70 10.56 19.78
C GLU A 193 -5.30 10.99 19.35
N LEU A 194 -4.65 10.25 18.45
CA LEU A 194 -3.35 10.60 17.90
C LEU A 194 -3.42 11.88 17.04
N ALA A 195 -4.44 11.99 16.21
CA ALA A 195 -4.67 13.18 15.39
C ALA A 195 -4.91 14.44 16.25
N GLU A 196 -5.64 14.34 17.38
CA GLU A 196 -5.83 15.46 18.33
C GLU A 196 -4.50 15.94 18.95
N LYS A 197 -3.51 15.06 19.04
CA LYS A 197 -2.14 15.39 19.51
C LYS A 197 -1.23 15.90 18.39
N GLY A 198 -1.69 15.91 17.15
CA GLY A 198 -0.86 16.22 15.98
C GLY A 198 0.20 15.15 15.69
N ASP A 199 -0.03 13.92 16.13
CA ASP A 199 0.92 12.82 16.00
C ASP A 199 0.78 12.10 14.67
N SER A 200 1.78 12.25 13.77
CA SER A 200 1.89 11.58 12.48
C SER A 200 2.83 10.37 12.51
N SER A 201 3.31 9.93 13.68
CA SER A 201 4.23 8.81 13.80
C SER A 201 3.54 7.46 13.57
N CYS A 202 4.36 6.41 13.36
CA CYS A 202 3.89 5.03 13.27
C CYS A 202 3.51 4.50 14.65
N HIS A 203 2.37 3.83 14.75
CA HIS A 203 1.90 3.19 15.98
C HIS A 203 1.43 1.77 15.71
N LYS A 204 1.56 0.91 16.72
CA LYS A 204 1.06 -0.47 16.65
C LYS A 204 -0.41 -0.56 17.06
N ALA A 205 -1.09 -1.54 16.50
CA ALA A 205 -2.51 -1.75 16.75
C ALA A 205 -2.83 -2.09 18.22
N ASP A 206 -1.90 -2.68 18.98
CA ASP A 206 -2.09 -3.02 20.39
C ASP A 206 -1.84 -1.84 21.37
N GLU A 207 -1.35 -0.71 20.87
CA GLU A 207 -1.27 0.53 21.65
C GLU A 207 -2.67 1.14 21.90
N ALA A 208 -3.67 0.77 21.08
CA ALA A 208 -5.04 1.22 21.26
C ALA A 208 -5.69 0.59 22.51
N LYS A 209 -6.30 1.42 23.36
CA LYS A 209 -6.94 0.97 24.59
C LYS A 209 -8.07 -0.02 24.30
N GLY A 210 -8.07 -1.16 24.98
CA GLY A 210 -9.12 -2.19 24.85
C GLY A 210 -8.96 -3.13 23.65
N VAL A 211 -7.84 -3.04 22.93
CA VAL A 211 -7.47 -3.99 21.89
C VAL A 211 -6.62 -5.10 22.49
N ALA A 212 -7.17 -6.32 22.52
CA ALA A 212 -6.43 -7.54 22.78
C ALA A 212 -6.29 -8.31 21.46
N LEU A 213 -5.17 -8.16 20.79
CA LEU A 213 -4.83 -9.00 19.65
C LEU A 213 -4.31 -10.34 20.21
N LYS A 214 -5.04 -11.44 19.95
CA LYS A 214 -4.65 -12.80 20.33
C LYS A 214 -3.89 -13.44 19.18
#